data_80a3fcd29771263ee00a980e1aab4360
#
_entry.id   80a3fcd29771263ee00a980e1aab4360
#
_cell.length_a   1.000
_cell.length_b   1.000
_cell.length_c   1.000
_cell.angle_alpha   90.00
_cell.angle_beta   90.00
_cell.angle_gamma   90.00
#
_symmetry.space_group_name_H-M   'P 1'
#
loop_
_entity.id
_entity.type
_entity.pdbx_description
1 polymer ?
#
loop_
_entity_poly.entity_id
_entity_poly.type
_entity_poly.pdbx_seq_one_letter_code
_entity_poly.pdbx_strand_id
1 'polypeptide(L)'
;MNRYAISTPEGTRDRLFSACSVLRKTERIITSVLKKRGFGEVITPSIEYYDVFLQADSSLEQEKMLKCTDRGGRILVLRPDSTTPIARIASTKIDAEELPLRLYYSQNVFRSDISGAGRRTEIMQVGAELLGADGCMADLDILSTAFEAMDACNLDIYRIELGHAGIYKALISSLGVSAAVAEQIRLCIESKNFAALGDILEAYREQEAYEALKAMPQLFGGGEVLEEALSLTRDPSVTAAIQYLKTIYQALCEAGFGEHIMIDLGLAYEMEYYTGIMFRGY
;
A
#
# COMPACT_ATOMS: atom_id res chain seq x y z
N MET A 1 4.44 -35.60 -25.34
CA MET A 1 4.50 -34.13 -25.50
C MET A 1 4.91 -33.57 -24.16
N ASN A 2 5.93 -32.70 -24.12
CA ASN A 2 6.37 -32.12 -22.83
C ASN A 2 5.28 -31.18 -22.31
N ARG A 3 4.76 -31.42 -21.10
CA ARG A 3 3.69 -30.64 -20.48
C ARG A 3 3.99 -29.14 -20.44
N TYR A 4 5.24 -28.77 -20.22
CA TYR A 4 5.68 -27.38 -20.17
C TYR A 4 5.67 -26.65 -21.54
N ALA A 5 5.62 -27.38 -22.63
CA ALA A 5 5.55 -26.78 -23.96
C ALA A 5 4.15 -26.27 -24.34
N ILE A 6 3.12 -26.62 -23.58
CA ILE A 6 1.71 -26.30 -23.86
C ILE A 6 0.99 -25.63 -22.68
N SER A 7 1.72 -25.25 -21.64
CA SER A 7 1.16 -24.57 -20.45
C SER A 7 1.89 -23.26 -20.16
N THR A 8 1.20 -22.32 -19.55
CA THR A 8 1.81 -21.12 -18.98
C THR A 8 2.46 -21.45 -17.63
N PRO A 9 3.50 -20.71 -17.20
CA PRO A 9 4.03 -20.82 -15.85
C PRO A 9 2.95 -20.56 -14.80
N GLU A 10 3.15 -21.13 -13.60
CA GLU A 10 2.24 -20.95 -12.48
C GLU A 10 2.08 -19.46 -12.14
N GLY A 11 0.86 -19.04 -11.84
CA GLY A 11 0.55 -17.64 -11.55
C GLY A 11 0.50 -16.73 -12.78
N THR A 12 0.75 -17.25 -13.99
CA THR A 12 0.60 -16.51 -15.26
C THR A 12 -0.58 -17.05 -16.07
N ARG A 13 -1.12 -16.24 -16.96
CA ARG A 13 -2.21 -16.69 -17.84
C ARG A 13 -2.26 -15.92 -19.15
N ASP A 14 -2.66 -16.61 -20.21
CA ASP A 14 -3.09 -15.96 -21.45
C ASP A 14 -4.41 -15.22 -21.24
N ARG A 15 -4.53 -14.06 -21.87
CA ARG A 15 -5.79 -13.31 -21.94
C ARG A 15 -6.19 -13.20 -23.41
N LEU A 16 -7.43 -13.57 -23.71
CA LEU A 16 -7.91 -13.58 -25.09
C LEU A 16 -9.15 -12.72 -25.25
N PHE A 17 -9.30 -12.13 -26.41
CA PHE A 17 -10.50 -11.46 -26.90
C PHE A 17 -11.17 -10.49 -25.89
N SER A 18 -12.32 -10.86 -25.34
CA SER A 18 -13.08 -10.03 -24.41
C SER A 18 -12.30 -9.69 -23.14
N ALA A 19 -11.53 -10.65 -22.60
CA ALA A 19 -10.70 -10.41 -21.42
C ALA A 19 -9.62 -9.35 -21.69
N CYS A 20 -9.02 -9.34 -22.88
CA CYS A 20 -8.10 -8.28 -23.32
C CYS A 20 -8.83 -6.94 -23.43
N SER A 21 -10.00 -6.93 -24.06
CA SER A 21 -10.79 -5.71 -24.26
C SER A 21 -11.17 -5.05 -22.94
N VAL A 22 -11.65 -5.83 -21.98
CA VAL A 22 -11.97 -5.34 -20.63
C VAL A 22 -10.73 -4.75 -19.95
N LEU A 23 -9.61 -5.48 -19.93
CA LEU A 23 -8.38 -5.01 -19.31
C LEU A 23 -7.93 -3.67 -19.91
N ARG A 24 -7.88 -3.57 -21.26
CA ARG A 24 -7.45 -2.36 -21.96
C ARG A 24 -8.44 -1.20 -21.82
N LYS A 25 -9.73 -1.50 -21.68
CA LYS A 25 -10.74 -0.47 -21.39
C LYS A 25 -10.53 0.10 -19.98
N THR A 26 -10.39 -0.75 -18.96
CA THR A 26 -10.17 -0.33 -17.58
C THR A 26 -8.86 0.47 -17.46
N GLU A 27 -7.77 -0.01 -18.04
CA GLU A 27 -6.50 0.71 -18.09
C GLU A 27 -6.67 2.13 -18.66
N ARG A 28 -7.34 2.26 -19.82
CA ARG A 28 -7.59 3.56 -20.44
C ARG A 28 -8.45 4.49 -19.59
N ILE A 29 -9.44 3.96 -18.89
CA ILE A 29 -10.28 4.76 -17.98
C ILE A 29 -9.42 5.35 -16.88
N ILE A 30 -8.67 4.51 -16.15
CA ILE A 30 -7.85 4.94 -15.02
C ILE A 30 -6.76 5.92 -15.49
N THR A 31 -6.01 5.57 -16.52
CA THR A 31 -4.95 6.46 -17.04
C THR A 31 -5.48 7.78 -17.58
N SER A 32 -6.73 7.82 -18.06
CA SER A 32 -7.39 9.07 -18.46
C SER A 32 -7.66 9.99 -17.27
N VAL A 33 -8.07 9.43 -16.12
CA VAL A 33 -8.23 10.21 -14.88
C VAL A 33 -6.89 10.79 -14.45
N LEU A 34 -5.84 9.96 -14.41
CA LEU A 34 -4.49 10.39 -14.02
C LEU A 34 -3.97 11.52 -14.93
N LYS A 35 -4.14 11.39 -16.23
CA LYS A 35 -3.77 12.43 -17.22
C LYS A 35 -4.54 13.74 -16.99
N LYS A 36 -5.84 13.68 -16.72
CA LYS A 36 -6.67 14.86 -16.43
C LYS A 36 -6.24 15.57 -15.13
N ARG A 37 -5.73 14.80 -14.15
CA ARG A 37 -5.16 15.29 -12.91
C ARG A 37 -3.72 15.80 -13.04
N GLY A 38 -3.16 15.82 -14.26
CA GLY A 38 -1.83 16.36 -14.56
C GLY A 38 -0.67 15.41 -14.27
N PHE A 39 -0.93 14.10 -14.12
CA PHE A 39 0.14 13.12 -13.99
C PHE A 39 0.77 12.81 -15.34
N GLY A 40 2.11 12.88 -15.42
CA GLY A 40 2.92 12.48 -16.57
C GLY A 40 3.21 10.97 -16.55
N GLU A 41 3.22 10.35 -17.72
CA GLU A 41 3.51 8.93 -17.85
C GLU A 41 5.00 8.63 -17.69
N VAL A 42 5.33 7.63 -16.89
CA VAL A 42 6.68 7.08 -16.76
C VAL A 42 6.67 5.57 -17.01
N ILE A 43 7.66 5.11 -17.75
CA ILE A 43 7.87 3.68 -18.00
C ILE A 43 9.26 3.32 -17.49
N THR A 44 9.31 2.38 -16.54
CA THR A 44 10.56 1.84 -16.02
C THR A 44 10.87 0.48 -16.68
N PRO A 45 12.14 0.04 -16.73
CA PRO A 45 12.47 -1.29 -17.20
C PRO A 45 11.74 -2.39 -16.43
N SER A 46 11.37 -3.48 -17.10
CA SER A 46 10.80 -4.66 -16.43
C SER A 46 11.85 -5.43 -15.60
N ILE A 47 13.13 -5.19 -15.89
CA ILE A 47 14.28 -5.82 -15.23
C ILE A 47 15.11 -4.72 -14.59
N GLU A 48 15.40 -4.88 -13.31
CA GLU A 48 16.22 -3.96 -12.51
C GLU A 48 17.36 -4.73 -11.83
N TYR A 49 18.40 -4.01 -11.38
CA TYR A 49 19.39 -4.62 -10.52
C TYR A 49 18.78 -4.92 -9.16
N TYR A 50 19.12 -6.09 -8.60
CA TYR A 50 18.65 -6.50 -7.28
C TYR A 50 18.99 -5.48 -6.19
N ASP A 51 20.16 -4.84 -6.30
CA ASP A 51 20.63 -3.82 -5.36
C ASP A 51 19.69 -2.62 -5.21
N VAL A 52 18.89 -2.31 -6.25
CA VAL A 52 17.88 -1.23 -6.20
C VAL A 52 16.84 -1.51 -5.12
N PHE A 53 16.45 -2.77 -4.96
CA PHE A 53 15.46 -3.18 -3.97
C PHE A 53 16.06 -3.43 -2.59
N LEU A 54 17.34 -3.76 -2.50
CA LEU A 54 18.04 -3.90 -1.21
C LEU A 54 18.23 -2.57 -0.50
N GLN A 55 18.53 -1.50 -1.27
CA GLN A 55 18.78 -0.17 -0.72
C GLN A 55 17.48 0.56 -0.33
N ALA A 56 16.36 0.18 -0.92
CA ALA A 56 15.08 0.81 -0.68
C ALA A 56 14.43 0.40 0.65
N ASP A 57 15.14 -0.33 1.53
CA ASP A 57 14.60 -0.89 2.77
C ASP A 57 13.23 -1.55 2.52
N SER A 58 13.17 -2.25 1.39
CA SER A 58 11.92 -2.82 0.93
C SER A 58 11.60 -4.04 1.77
N SER A 59 10.54 -3.95 2.52
CA SER A 59 9.82 -5.07 3.13
C SER A 59 9.29 -6.09 2.11
N LEU A 60 9.58 -5.87 0.82
CA LEU A 60 9.35 -6.88 -0.20
C LEU A 60 10.26 -8.07 0.10
N GLU A 61 9.66 -9.13 0.62
CA GLU A 61 10.37 -10.34 0.95
C GLU A 61 11.22 -10.77 -0.24
N GLN A 62 12.53 -10.79 -0.01
CA GLN A 62 13.52 -11.14 -1.04
C GLN A 62 13.23 -12.50 -1.69
N GLU A 63 12.53 -13.38 -0.97
CA GLU A 63 12.10 -14.69 -1.41
C GLU A 63 10.97 -14.63 -2.45
N LYS A 64 10.17 -13.56 -2.43
CA LYS A 64 9.08 -13.34 -3.39
C LYS A 64 9.53 -12.68 -4.70
N MET A 65 10.82 -12.30 -4.82
CA MET A 65 11.36 -11.69 -6.04
C MET A 65 11.78 -12.75 -7.06
N LEU A 66 11.34 -12.60 -8.30
CA LEU A 66 11.82 -13.39 -9.43
C LEU A 66 13.20 -12.91 -9.87
N LYS A 67 14.23 -13.71 -9.61
CA LYS A 67 15.64 -13.37 -9.85
C LYS A 67 16.20 -14.06 -11.08
N CYS A 68 17.08 -13.37 -11.80
CA CYS A 68 17.89 -13.94 -12.87
C CYS A 68 19.32 -13.35 -12.81
N THR A 69 20.21 -13.77 -13.72
CA THR A 69 21.57 -13.24 -13.79
C THR A 69 21.86 -12.68 -15.17
N ASP A 70 22.62 -11.59 -15.22
CA ASP A 70 23.16 -11.08 -16.48
C ASP A 70 24.41 -11.87 -16.91
N ARG A 71 24.95 -11.52 -18.07
CA ARG A 71 26.18 -12.17 -18.60
C ARG A 71 27.41 -11.96 -17.73
N GLY A 72 27.43 -10.93 -16.88
CA GLY A 72 28.49 -10.61 -15.94
C GLY A 72 28.34 -11.27 -14.58
N GLY A 73 27.28 -12.07 -14.37
CA GLY A 73 26.97 -12.74 -13.10
C GLY A 73 26.27 -11.84 -12.06
N ARG A 74 25.84 -10.63 -12.42
CA ARG A 74 25.10 -9.75 -11.52
C ARG A 74 23.66 -10.22 -11.39
N ILE A 75 23.12 -10.10 -10.18
CA ILE A 75 21.72 -10.47 -9.91
C ILE A 75 20.79 -9.38 -10.43
N LEU A 76 19.83 -9.78 -11.24
CA LEU A 76 18.75 -8.98 -11.75
C LEU A 76 17.43 -9.51 -11.19
N VAL A 77 16.42 -8.64 -11.11
CA VAL A 77 15.06 -9.01 -10.72
C VAL A 77 14.05 -8.51 -11.75
N LEU A 78 13.02 -9.29 -11.99
CA LEU A 78 11.80 -8.78 -12.57
C LEU A 78 11.14 -7.89 -11.52
N ARG A 79 10.88 -6.61 -11.85
CA ARG A 79 10.39 -5.62 -10.86
C ARG A 79 9.18 -6.14 -10.08
N PRO A 80 9.25 -6.22 -8.74
CA PRO A 80 8.15 -6.67 -7.90
C PRO A 80 7.15 -5.55 -7.58
N ASP A 81 7.56 -4.29 -7.76
CA ASP A 81 6.75 -3.07 -7.64
C ASP A 81 7.25 -2.00 -8.63
N SER A 82 6.52 -0.90 -8.74
CA SER A 82 6.88 0.22 -9.62
C SER A 82 7.36 1.45 -8.85
N THR A 83 7.06 1.57 -7.56
CA THR A 83 7.44 2.71 -6.71
C THR A 83 8.96 2.80 -6.56
N THR A 84 9.63 1.68 -6.24
CA THR A 84 11.09 1.63 -6.08
C THR A 84 11.85 2.05 -7.35
N PRO A 85 11.54 1.52 -8.56
CA PRO A 85 12.10 2.02 -9.80
C PRO A 85 11.85 3.51 -10.07
N ILE A 86 10.67 4.02 -9.69
CA ILE A 86 10.35 5.45 -9.84
C ILE A 86 11.18 6.30 -8.86
N ALA A 87 11.35 5.85 -7.60
CA ALA A 87 12.24 6.50 -6.65
C ALA A 87 13.68 6.55 -7.15
N ARG A 88 14.18 5.48 -7.80
CA ARG A 88 15.48 5.46 -8.48
C ARG A 88 15.55 6.51 -9.60
N ILE A 89 14.52 6.64 -10.43
CA ILE A 89 14.47 7.68 -11.47
C ILE A 89 14.51 9.07 -10.81
N ALA A 90 13.71 9.31 -9.80
CA ALA A 90 13.66 10.57 -9.10
C ALA A 90 15.03 10.97 -8.52
N SER A 91 15.75 10.01 -7.93
CA SER A 91 17.07 10.27 -7.34
C SER A 91 18.23 10.38 -8.35
N THR A 92 18.05 9.94 -9.60
CA THR A 92 19.15 9.84 -10.57
C THR A 92 18.98 10.64 -11.84
N LYS A 93 17.75 11.07 -12.17
CA LYS A 93 17.43 11.70 -13.46
C LYS A 93 16.57 12.95 -13.36
N ILE A 94 16.06 13.26 -12.16
CA ILE A 94 15.19 14.40 -11.93
C ILE A 94 15.92 15.39 -11.02
N ASP A 95 15.99 16.63 -11.43
CA ASP A 95 16.58 17.68 -10.61
C ASP A 95 15.61 18.10 -9.51
N ALA A 96 16.13 18.45 -8.32
CA ALA A 96 15.32 18.85 -7.18
C ALA A 96 14.41 20.05 -7.47
N GLU A 97 14.79 20.88 -8.41
CA GLU A 97 14.05 22.06 -8.87
C GLU A 97 12.80 21.72 -9.69
N GLU A 98 12.70 20.49 -10.20
CA GLU A 98 11.54 19.99 -10.93
C GLU A 98 10.40 19.49 -10.01
N LEU A 99 10.66 19.40 -8.69
CA LEU A 99 9.65 18.98 -7.72
C LEU A 99 8.67 20.14 -7.41
N PRO A 100 7.39 19.85 -7.11
CA PRO A 100 6.77 18.52 -7.02
C PRO A 100 6.43 17.93 -8.39
N LEU A 101 6.58 16.61 -8.51
CA LEU A 101 6.28 15.87 -9.72
C LEU A 101 5.09 14.93 -9.53
N ARG A 102 4.25 14.88 -10.56
CA ARG A 102 3.13 13.95 -10.67
C ARG A 102 3.44 12.92 -11.75
N LEU A 103 3.68 11.69 -11.35
CA LEU A 103 4.01 10.59 -12.27
C LEU A 103 2.95 9.49 -12.17
N TYR A 104 2.60 8.88 -13.29
CA TYR A 104 1.80 7.67 -13.30
C TYR A 104 2.47 6.60 -14.17
N TYR A 105 2.14 5.35 -13.88
CA TYR A 105 2.59 4.21 -14.65
C TYR A 105 1.45 3.25 -14.94
N SER A 106 1.60 2.48 -16.03
CA SER A 106 0.73 1.36 -16.37
C SER A 106 1.61 0.24 -16.90
N GLN A 107 1.96 -0.73 -16.05
CA GLN A 107 2.96 -1.74 -16.36
C GLN A 107 2.82 -2.99 -15.49
N ASN A 108 3.40 -4.11 -15.94
CA ASN A 108 3.37 -5.35 -15.19
C ASN A 108 4.39 -5.34 -14.05
N VAL A 109 4.01 -5.90 -12.91
CA VAL A 109 4.87 -6.27 -11.79
C VAL A 109 4.87 -7.78 -11.61
N PHE A 110 5.92 -8.32 -11.01
CA PHE A 110 6.18 -9.76 -10.95
C PHE A 110 6.50 -10.19 -9.51
N ARG A 111 5.67 -11.06 -8.94
CA ARG A 111 5.87 -11.56 -7.57
C ARG A 111 5.72 -13.07 -7.56
N SER A 112 6.69 -13.77 -6.94
CA SER A 112 6.60 -15.20 -6.70
C SER A 112 5.98 -15.42 -5.32
N ASP A 113 4.66 -15.47 -5.26
CA ASP A 113 3.97 -15.79 -4.01
C ASP A 113 3.75 -17.31 -3.94
N ILE A 114 4.55 -17.97 -3.10
CA ILE A 114 4.55 -19.43 -2.98
C ILE A 114 3.33 -19.94 -2.19
N SER A 115 2.65 -19.07 -1.46
CA SER A 115 1.56 -19.46 -0.55
C SER A 115 0.19 -19.07 -1.06
N GLY A 116 -0.49 -19.95 -1.77
CA GLY A 116 -1.92 -19.88 -1.99
C GLY A 116 -2.39 -20.11 -3.43
N ALA A 117 -3.36 -21.01 -3.60
CA ALA A 117 -4.04 -21.26 -4.86
C ALA A 117 -4.71 -19.96 -5.38
N GLY A 118 -4.40 -19.57 -6.62
CA GLY A 118 -5.04 -18.45 -7.30
C GLY A 118 -4.28 -17.13 -7.26
N ARG A 119 -3.13 -17.00 -6.59
CA ARG A 119 -2.28 -15.81 -6.63
C ARG A 119 -1.57 -15.68 -7.99
N ARG A 120 -1.40 -14.44 -8.44
CA ARG A 120 -0.83 -14.14 -9.74
C ARG A 120 0.63 -13.74 -9.59
N THR A 121 1.49 -14.37 -10.39
CA THR A 121 2.91 -14.01 -10.49
C THR A 121 3.11 -12.78 -11.35
N GLU A 122 2.30 -12.59 -12.40
CA GLU A 122 2.32 -11.42 -13.27
C GLU A 122 1.03 -10.61 -13.08
N ILE A 123 1.18 -9.36 -12.68
CA ILE A 123 0.07 -8.45 -12.35
C ILE A 123 0.22 -7.16 -13.14
N MET A 124 -0.78 -6.82 -13.94
CA MET A 124 -0.89 -5.47 -14.53
C MET A 124 -1.24 -4.49 -13.43
N GLN A 125 -0.43 -3.48 -13.24
CA GLN A 125 -0.59 -2.44 -12.22
C GLN A 125 -0.66 -1.07 -12.88
N VAL A 126 -1.64 -0.26 -12.47
CA VAL A 126 -1.68 1.18 -12.73
C VAL A 126 -1.52 1.88 -11.40
N GLY A 127 -0.64 2.86 -11.34
CA GLY A 127 -0.42 3.62 -10.11
C GLY A 127 0.03 5.05 -10.40
N ALA A 128 0.02 5.87 -9.36
CA ALA A 128 0.42 7.25 -9.40
C ALA A 128 1.34 7.57 -8.22
N GLU A 129 2.34 8.40 -8.47
CA GLU A 129 3.32 8.86 -7.48
C GLU A 129 3.34 10.39 -7.50
N LEU A 130 3.17 11.00 -6.34
CA LEU A 130 3.34 12.43 -6.12
C LEU A 130 4.63 12.63 -5.32
N LEU A 131 5.66 13.13 -5.98
CA LEU A 131 6.99 13.29 -5.42
C LEU A 131 7.27 14.73 -5.03
N GLY A 132 7.88 14.94 -3.85
CA GLY A 132 8.28 16.26 -3.38
C GLY A 132 7.13 17.14 -2.88
N ALA A 133 5.97 16.56 -2.59
CA ALA A 133 4.87 17.22 -1.91
C ALA A 133 4.48 16.42 -0.67
N ASP A 134 4.13 17.11 0.41
CA ASP A 134 3.72 16.54 1.68
C ASP A 134 2.48 17.24 2.26
N GLY A 135 1.97 16.70 3.37
CA GLY A 135 0.89 17.27 4.14
C GLY A 135 -0.51 17.02 3.55
N CYS A 136 -1.49 17.60 4.23
CA CYS A 136 -2.91 17.30 4.02
C CYS A 136 -3.36 17.47 2.56
N MET A 137 -2.89 18.49 1.86
CA MET A 137 -3.28 18.74 0.46
C MET A 137 -2.72 17.70 -0.50
N ALA A 138 -1.52 17.18 -0.24
CA ALA A 138 -0.92 16.11 -1.04
C ALA A 138 -1.67 14.78 -0.85
N ASP A 139 -1.98 14.44 0.39
CA ASP A 139 -2.76 13.23 0.72
C ASP A 139 -4.17 13.30 0.13
N LEU A 140 -4.85 14.43 0.27
CA LEU A 140 -6.19 14.65 -0.32
C LEU A 140 -6.18 14.56 -1.83
N ASP A 141 -5.14 15.05 -2.48
CA ASP A 141 -5.01 15.00 -3.94
C ASP A 141 -4.86 13.55 -4.45
N ILE A 142 -4.02 12.75 -3.80
CA ILE A 142 -3.85 11.32 -4.13
C ILE A 142 -5.14 10.54 -3.83
N LEU A 143 -5.75 10.74 -2.67
CA LEU A 143 -6.99 10.07 -2.29
C LEU A 143 -8.15 10.44 -3.22
N SER A 144 -8.35 11.72 -3.51
CA SER A 144 -9.38 12.17 -4.46
C SER A 144 -9.15 11.56 -5.84
N THR A 145 -7.89 11.45 -6.27
CA THR A 145 -7.53 10.80 -7.54
C THR A 145 -7.93 9.32 -7.53
N ALA A 146 -7.73 8.62 -6.40
CA ALA A 146 -8.13 7.23 -6.25
C ALA A 146 -9.65 7.06 -6.32
N PHE A 147 -10.42 7.92 -5.61
CA PHE A 147 -11.89 7.91 -5.68
C PHE A 147 -12.40 8.19 -7.10
N GLU A 148 -11.88 9.22 -7.77
CA GLU A 148 -12.26 9.52 -9.15
C GLU A 148 -11.94 8.39 -10.13
N ALA A 149 -10.85 7.65 -9.90
CA ALA A 149 -10.51 6.49 -10.72
C ALA A 149 -11.51 5.34 -10.52
N MET A 150 -11.97 5.12 -9.29
CA MET A 150 -13.01 4.13 -8.97
C MET A 150 -14.37 4.53 -9.59
N ASP A 151 -14.77 5.77 -9.42
CA ASP A 151 -16.02 6.32 -10.01
C ASP A 151 -16.00 6.22 -11.54
N ALA A 152 -14.88 6.57 -12.18
CA ALA A 152 -14.72 6.48 -13.62
C ALA A 152 -14.82 5.04 -14.15
N CYS A 153 -14.49 4.04 -13.33
CA CYS A 153 -14.68 2.62 -13.67
C CYS A 153 -16.14 2.18 -13.61
N ASN A 154 -17.04 3.05 -13.14
CA ASN A 154 -18.49 2.81 -13.06
C ASN A 154 -18.83 1.56 -12.26
N LEU A 155 -18.20 1.45 -11.07
CA LEU A 155 -18.47 0.36 -10.14
C LEU A 155 -19.77 0.66 -9.39
N ASP A 156 -20.66 -0.31 -9.31
CA ASP A 156 -21.95 -0.16 -8.60
C ASP A 156 -21.75 0.04 -7.09
N ILE A 157 -20.76 -0.65 -6.54
CA ILE A 157 -20.41 -0.58 -5.12
C ILE A 157 -18.89 -0.66 -4.99
N TYR A 158 -18.31 0.27 -4.28
CA TYR A 158 -16.90 0.20 -3.83
C TYR A 158 -16.74 0.88 -2.49
N ARG A 159 -15.68 0.54 -1.78
CA ARG A 159 -15.29 1.18 -0.52
C ARG A 159 -13.78 1.36 -0.49
N ILE A 160 -13.35 2.44 0.13
CA ILE A 160 -11.94 2.70 0.44
C ILE A 160 -11.82 2.75 1.97
N GLU A 161 -11.03 1.84 2.50
CA GLU A 161 -10.62 1.81 3.89
C GLU A 161 -9.45 2.75 4.07
N LEU A 162 -9.51 3.62 5.08
CA LEU A 162 -8.46 4.56 5.45
C LEU A 162 -7.89 4.22 6.82
N GLY A 163 -6.58 4.26 6.93
CA GLY A 163 -5.83 4.13 8.17
C GLY A 163 -4.62 5.06 8.17
N HIS A 164 -3.79 4.95 9.22
CA HIS A 164 -2.58 5.75 9.34
C HIS A 164 -1.45 4.93 9.96
N ALA A 165 -0.34 4.75 9.23
CA ALA A 165 0.80 3.95 9.66
C ALA A 165 1.42 4.42 10.99
N GLY A 166 1.39 5.73 11.24
CA GLY A 166 1.91 6.34 12.46
C GLY A 166 1.21 5.88 13.74
N ILE A 167 -0.06 5.45 13.68
CA ILE A 167 -0.78 4.94 14.84
C ILE A 167 -0.10 3.67 15.35
N TYR A 168 0.05 2.67 14.50
CA TYR A 168 0.71 1.42 14.85
C TYR A 168 2.16 1.64 15.31
N LYS A 169 2.94 2.43 14.54
CA LYS A 169 4.35 2.72 14.86
C LYS A 169 4.52 3.40 16.22
N ALA A 170 3.68 4.38 16.53
CA ALA A 170 3.73 5.07 17.80
C ALA A 170 3.36 4.14 18.97
N LEU A 171 2.32 3.33 18.83
CA LEU A 171 1.92 2.35 19.84
C LEU A 171 3.00 1.30 20.10
N ILE A 172 3.64 0.77 19.07
CA ILE A 172 4.74 -0.19 19.20
C ILE A 172 5.97 0.46 19.86
N SER A 173 6.27 1.70 19.49
CA SER A 173 7.36 2.46 20.12
C SER A 173 7.10 2.70 21.61
N SER A 174 5.88 3.06 21.97
CA SER A 174 5.45 3.27 23.35
C SER A 174 5.46 1.97 24.16
N LEU A 175 5.17 0.83 23.52
CA LEU A 175 5.24 -0.49 24.15
C LEU A 175 6.69 -0.93 24.47
N GLY A 176 7.68 -0.42 23.72
CA GLY A 176 9.10 -0.68 23.95
C GLY A 176 9.54 -2.11 23.67
N VAL A 177 8.90 -2.81 22.74
CA VAL A 177 9.17 -4.20 22.40
C VAL A 177 10.31 -4.37 21.40
N SER A 178 10.87 -5.58 21.33
CA SER A 178 11.85 -5.92 20.29
C SER A 178 11.20 -5.97 18.90
N ALA A 179 12.01 -5.79 17.83
CA ALA A 179 11.54 -5.88 16.45
C ALA A 179 10.82 -7.22 16.15
N ALA A 180 11.30 -8.33 16.71
CA ALA A 180 10.68 -9.64 16.55
C ALA A 180 9.27 -9.70 17.15
N VAL A 181 9.06 -9.11 18.34
CA VAL A 181 7.73 -9.03 18.99
C VAL A 181 6.82 -8.06 18.22
N ALA A 182 7.35 -6.91 17.78
CA ALA A 182 6.60 -5.97 16.96
C ALA A 182 6.07 -6.63 15.68
N GLU A 183 6.90 -7.43 15.00
CA GLU A 183 6.49 -8.17 13.82
C GLU A 183 5.42 -9.24 14.13
N GLN A 184 5.52 -9.95 15.24
CA GLN A 184 4.47 -10.88 15.66
C GLN A 184 3.14 -10.16 15.92
N ILE A 185 3.17 -9.00 16.59
CA ILE A 185 1.98 -8.17 16.82
C ILE A 185 1.38 -7.73 15.47
N ARG A 186 2.21 -7.25 14.54
CA ARG A 186 1.78 -6.84 13.20
C ARG A 186 1.08 -7.98 12.46
N LEU A 187 1.67 -9.18 12.45
CA LEU A 187 1.10 -10.36 11.80
C LEU A 187 -0.23 -10.79 12.43
N CYS A 188 -0.38 -10.67 13.76
CA CYS A 188 -1.64 -10.93 14.44
C CYS A 188 -2.73 -9.94 14.01
N ILE A 189 -2.38 -8.65 13.89
CA ILE A 189 -3.32 -7.61 13.45
C ILE A 189 -3.73 -7.84 11.99
N GLU A 190 -2.78 -8.06 11.09
CA GLU A 190 -3.02 -8.29 9.66
C GLU A 190 -3.88 -9.54 9.41
N SER A 191 -3.61 -10.62 10.15
CA SER A 191 -4.40 -11.87 10.06
C SER A 191 -5.72 -11.80 10.86
N LYS A 192 -6.00 -10.67 11.53
CA LYS A 192 -7.14 -10.50 12.45
C LYS A 192 -7.21 -11.57 13.55
N ASN A 193 -6.05 -12.07 13.97
CA ASN A 193 -5.92 -13.05 15.06
C ASN A 193 -5.80 -12.33 16.42
N PHE A 194 -6.91 -11.75 16.86
CA PHE A 194 -6.95 -10.95 18.10
C PHE A 194 -6.77 -11.77 19.38
N ALA A 195 -7.00 -13.09 19.31
CA ALA A 195 -6.71 -13.97 20.46
C ALA A 195 -5.20 -14.07 20.68
N ALA A 196 -4.43 -14.41 19.64
CA ALA A 196 -2.97 -14.45 19.71
C ALA A 196 -2.36 -13.07 20.02
N LEU A 197 -2.94 -11.99 19.48
CA LEU A 197 -2.56 -10.64 19.86
C LEU A 197 -2.70 -10.40 21.37
N GLY A 198 -3.83 -10.79 21.95
CA GLY A 198 -4.07 -10.67 23.39
C GLY A 198 -3.05 -11.44 24.22
N ASP A 199 -2.72 -12.68 23.80
CA ASP A 199 -1.72 -13.50 24.48
C ASP A 199 -0.32 -12.86 24.48
N ILE A 200 0.09 -12.27 23.33
CA ILE A 200 1.38 -11.56 23.22
C ILE A 200 1.38 -10.32 24.11
N LEU A 201 0.31 -9.54 24.07
CA LEU A 201 0.21 -8.27 24.81
C LEU A 201 0.11 -8.46 26.32
N GLU A 202 -0.33 -9.60 26.83
CA GLU A 202 -0.50 -9.83 28.28
C GLU A 202 0.80 -9.62 29.06
N ALA A 203 1.95 -9.88 28.45
CA ALA A 203 3.27 -9.62 29.05
C ALA A 203 3.56 -8.11 29.24
N TYR A 204 2.79 -7.25 28.60
CA TYR A 204 2.95 -5.78 28.60
C TYR A 204 1.76 -5.04 29.22
N ARG A 205 0.97 -5.73 30.03
CA ARG A 205 -0.28 -5.23 30.62
C ARG A 205 -0.13 -3.92 31.41
N GLU A 206 1.03 -3.70 32.02
CA GLU A 206 1.33 -2.49 32.80
C GLU A 206 1.74 -1.28 31.90
N GLN A 207 1.90 -1.48 30.61
CA GLN A 207 2.28 -0.41 29.68
C GLN A 207 1.06 0.38 29.23
N GLU A 208 1.22 1.70 29.06
CA GLU A 208 0.14 2.61 28.66
C GLU A 208 -0.46 2.24 27.29
N ALA A 209 0.36 1.72 26.36
CA ALA A 209 -0.07 1.33 25.03
C ALA A 209 -0.88 0.01 24.98
N TYR A 210 -0.95 -0.75 26.08
CA TYR A 210 -1.58 -2.08 26.09
C TYR A 210 -3.04 -2.06 25.63
N GLU A 211 -3.88 -1.25 26.28
CA GLU A 211 -5.31 -1.19 25.97
C GLU A 211 -5.55 -0.66 24.55
N ALA A 212 -4.78 0.33 24.12
CA ALA A 212 -4.88 0.87 22.78
C ALA A 212 -4.50 -0.15 21.71
N LEU A 213 -3.39 -0.88 21.85
CA LEU A 213 -2.96 -1.92 20.93
C LEU A 213 -3.94 -3.10 20.88
N LYS A 214 -4.62 -3.39 21.96
CA LYS A 214 -5.62 -4.45 22.02
C LYS A 214 -6.93 -4.06 21.35
N ALA A 215 -7.38 -2.83 21.52
CA ALA A 215 -8.68 -2.35 21.05
C ALA A 215 -8.64 -1.73 19.65
N MET A 216 -7.70 -0.82 19.38
CA MET A 216 -7.66 -0.07 18.11
C MET A 216 -7.65 -0.93 16.84
N PRO A 217 -6.91 -2.07 16.76
CA PRO A 217 -6.95 -2.91 15.55
C PRO A 217 -8.32 -3.53 15.24
N GLN A 218 -9.26 -3.46 16.18
CA GLN A 218 -10.63 -3.96 16.00
C GLN A 218 -11.60 -2.84 15.62
N LEU A 219 -11.15 -1.57 15.69
CA LEU A 219 -11.96 -0.43 15.36
C LEU A 219 -12.08 -0.28 13.83
N PHE A 220 -13.29 -0.53 13.35
CA PHE A 220 -13.66 -0.47 11.95
C PHE A 220 -15.05 0.13 11.81
N GLY A 221 -15.21 1.20 11.01
CA GLY A 221 -16.50 1.86 10.87
C GLY A 221 -16.42 3.21 10.16
N GLY A 222 -17.35 4.10 10.47
CA GLY A 222 -17.35 5.48 10.00
C GLY A 222 -16.47 6.38 10.85
N GLY A 223 -16.72 7.70 10.79
CA GLY A 223 -15.94 8.70 11.54
C GLY A 223 -16.05 8.58 13.07
N GLU A 224 -17.08 7.92 13.60
CA GLU A 224 -17.27 7.65 15.03
C GLU A 224 -16.14 6.84 15.64
N VAL A 225 -15.52 5.96 14.86
CA VAL A 225 -14.37 5.13 15.25
C VAL A 225 -13.17 5.98 15.69
N LEU A 226 -12.99 7.16 15.09
CA LEU A 226 -11.89 8.06 15.41
C LEU A 226 -12.05 8.69 16.81
N GLU A 227 -13.29 8.99 17.22
CA GLU A 227 -13.56 9.51 18.57
C GLU A 227 -13.31 8.42 19.62
N GLU A 228 -13.73 7.19 19.34
CA GLU A 228 -13.46 6.05 20.21
C GLU A 228 -11.95 5.82 20.35
N ALA A 229 -11.21 5.82 19.25
CA ALA A 229 -9.76 5.68 19.24
C ALA A 229 -9.04 6.76 20.07
N LEU A 230 -9.48 8.03 19.95
CA LEU A 230 -8.94 9.11 20.78
C LEU A 230 -9.15 8.91 22.28
N SER A 231 -10.21 8.21 22.68
CA SER A 231 -10.48 7.90 24.10
C SER A 231 -9.56 6.81 24.67
N LEU A 232 -8.96 5.99 23.81
CA LEU A 232 -8.12 4.84 24.19
C LEU A 232 -6.65 5.18 24.43
N THR A 233 -6.22 6.40 24.13
CA THR A 233 -4.80 6.76 24.21
C THR A 233 -4.62 8.16 24.80
N ARG A 234 -3.46 8.34 25.47
CA ARG A 234 -2.94 9.65 25.88
C ARG A 234 -1.61 9.96 25.20
N ASP A 235 -1.09 9.03 24.42
CA ASP A 235 0.15 9.23 23.67
C ASP A 235 -0.02 10.37 22.65
N PRO A 236 0.79 11.43 22.72
CA PRO A 236 0.64 12.60 21.83
C PRO A 236 0.84 12.24 20.35
N SER A 237 1.73 11.29 20.04
CA SER A 237 2.03 10.87 18.66
C SER A 237 0.87 10.09 18.05
N VAL A 238 0.27 9.18 18.84
CA VAL A 238 -0.95 8.44 18.43
C VAL A 238 -2.12 9.40 18.26
N THR A 239 -2.31 10.32 19.21
CA THR A 239 -3.37 11.35 19.14
C THR A 239 -3.22 12.21 17.90
N ALA A 240 -2.00 12.68 17.60
CA ALA A 240 -1.73 13.49 16.40
C ALA A 240 -2.05 12.73 15.10
N ALA A 241 -1.67 11.45 15.02
CA ALA A 241 -1.96 10.60 13.85
C ALA A 241 -3.47 10.38 13.65
N ILE A 242 -4.23 10.14 14.74
CA ILE A 242 -5.69 10.00 14.68
C ILE A 242 -6.35 11.32 14.28
N GLN A 243 -5.92 12.44 14.83
CA GLN A 243 -6.44 13.77 14.48
C GLN A 243 -6.16 14.13 13.02
N TYR A 244 -4.98 13.78 12.51
CA TYR A 244 -4.65 13.95 11.12
C TYR A 244 -5.56 13.11 10.20
N LEU A 245 -5.73 11.82 10.52
CA LEU A 245 -6.65 10.94 9.79
C LEU A 245 -8.08 11.49 9.82
N LYS A 246 -8.53 12.04 10.96
CA LYS A 246 -9.83 12.68 11.09
C LYS A 246 -9.99 13.89 10.18
N THR A 247 -8.96 14.73 10.08
CA THR A 247 -8.94 15.89 9.16
C THR A 247 -9.09 15.44 7.70
N ILE A 248 -8.34 14.43 7.29
CA ILE A 248 -8.43 13.85 5.94
C ILE A 248 -9.83 13.27 5.70
N TYR A 249 -10.36 12.48 6.63
CA TYR A 249 -11.70 11.90 6.54
C TYR A 249 -12.78 12.97 6.35
N GLN A 250 -12.76 14.02 7.16
CA GLN A 250 -13.74 15.11 7.09
C GLN A 250 -13.67 15.84 5.74
N ALA A 251 -12.47 16.18 5.27
CA ALA A 251 -12.28 16.84 3.99
C ALA A 251 -12.78 15.98 2.80
N LEU A 252 -12.56 14.67 2.85
CA LEU A 252 -13.09 13.75 1.84
C LEU A 252 -14.62 13.63 1.89
N CYS A 253 -15.21 13.66 3.09
CA CYS A 253 -16.68 13.69 3.24
C CYS A 253 -17.26 14.98 2.66
N GLU A 254 -16.65 16.14 2.92
CA GLU A 254 -17.04 17.43 2.34
C GLU A 254 -16.89 17.45 0.81
N ALA A 255 -15.90 16.72 0.27
CA ALA A 255 -15.72 16.54 -1.17
C ALA A 255 -16.74 15.56 -1.80
N GLY A 256 -17.62 14.93 -1.01
CA GLY A 256 -18.69 14.05 -1.49
C GLY A 256 -18.37 12.56 -1.50
N PHE A 257 -17.22 12.13 -0.96
CA PHE A 257 -16.80 10.72 -0.96
C PHE A 257 -17.24 9.93 0.30
N GLY A 258 -17.95 10.58 1.25
CA GLY A 258 -18.25 10.01 2.57
C GLY A 258 -18.91 8.64 2.57
N GLU A 259 -19.81 8.36 1.62
CA GLU A 259 -20.50 7.06 1.51
C GLU A 259 -19.56 5.89 1.11
N HIS A 260 -18.39 6.21 0.54
CA HIS A 260 -17.42 5.24 0.06
C HIS A 260 -16.25 5.03 1.03
N ILE A 261 -16.23 5.74 2.17
CA ILE A 261 -15.11 5.70 3.10
C ILE A 261 -15.45 4.85 4.33
N MET A 262 -14.48 4.01 4.74
CA MET A 262 -14.46 3.33 6.03
C MET A 262 -13.12 3.63 6.71
N ILE A 263 -13.13 3.79 8.02
CA ILE A 263 -11.92 3.83 8.83
C ILE A 263 -11.58 2.42 9.28
N ASP A 264 -10.33 1.99 9.06
CA ASP A 264 -9.79 0.73 9.58
C ASP A 264 -8.47 1.02 10.31
N LEU A 265 -8.51 1.03 11.65
CA LEU A 265 -7.31 1.25 12.46
C LEU A 265 -6.45 -0.02 12.61
N GLY A 266 -6.92 -1.14 12.08
CA GLY A 266 -6.17 -2.38 11.95
C GLY A 266 -5.38 -2.49 10.64
N LEU A 267 -5.33 -1.44 9.81
CA LEU A 267 -4.46 -1.42 8.65
C LEU A 267 -2.99 -1.33 9.11
N ALA A 268 -2.35 -2.49 9.26
CA ALA A 268 -0.94 -2.63 9.59
C ALA A 268 -0.22 -3.32 8.43
N TYR A 269 0.31 -2.53 7.49
CA TYR A 269 1.07 -3.07 6.36
C TYR A 269 2.51 -3.39 6.74
N GLU A 270 3.06 -4.42 6.10
CA GLU A 270 4.42 -4.91 6.22
C GLU A 270 5.48 -3.84 5.83
N MET A 271 5.08 -2.82 5.08
CA MET A 271 6.03 -1.86 4.50
C MET A 271 6.45 -0.79 5.52
N GLU A 272 7.65 -0.93 6.06
CA GLU A 272 8.24 0.01 7.04
C GLU A 272 8.34 1.45 6.54
N TYR A 273 8.39 1.66 5.22
CA TYR A 273 8.47 2.99 4.63
C TYR A 273 7.14 3.78 4.65
N TYR A 274 6.00 3.16 4.92
CA TYR A 274 4.76 3.91 5.13
C TYR A 274 4.83 4.71 6.45
N THR A 275 4.60 6.01 6.36
CA THR A 275 4.68 6.92 7.53
C THR A 275 3.38 7.67 7.79
N GLY A 276 2.51 7.80 6.80
CA GLY A 276 1.30 8.60 6.84
C GLY A 276 0.03 7.80 6.59
N ILE A 277 -0.87 8.41 5.82
CA ILE A 277 -2.15 7.81 5.42
C ILE A 277 -1.91 6.54 4.60
N MET A 278 -2.68 5.52 4.94
CA MET A 278 -2.78 4.28 4.17
C MET A 278 -4.21 4.09 3.72
N PHE A 279 -4.40 3.51 2.55
CA PHE A 279 -5.73 3.18 2.07
C PHE A 279 -5.75 1.89 1.24
N ARG A 280 -6.93 1.28 1.20
CA ARG A 280 -7.18 0.04 0.44
C ARG A 280 -8.61 0.06 -0.10
N GLY A 281 -8.78 -0.22 -1.39
CA GLY A 281 -10.07 -0.27 -2.06
C GLY A 281 -10.60 -1.70 -2.27
N TYR A 282 -11.90 -1.86 -2.19
CA TYR A 282 -12.62 -3.12 -2.46
C TYR A 282 -13.81 -2.88 -3.37
#